data_ad182220d4466ace4ea1aa291322fac3
#
_entry.id   ad182220d4466ace4ea1aa291322fac3
#
_cell.length_a   1.000
_cell.length_b   1.000
_cell.length_c   1.000
_cell.angle_alpha   90.00
_cell.angle_beta   90.00
_cell.angle_gamma   90.00
#
_symmetry.space_group_name_H-M   'P 1'
#
loop_
_entity.id
_entity.type
_entity.pdbx_description
1 polymer ?
#
loop_
_entity_poly.entity_id
_entity_poly.type
_entity_poly.pdbx_seq_one_letter_code
_entity_poly.pdbx_strand_id
1 'polypeptide(L)'
;ERWWAVAAFLLIVLSARSDLGLAVAALGVVFILEEKQRKGVLVAAIGLSWFLVMAFVVQPAIGNGEYPHLKSFASYGAGSFGVLFGLISDPFSVLGDLFERESFEKVLLLVAPVLFLPLVRMRYLSPVLPLLGFYLIAEAATDNLYNPQQDVALLTFVFIAALYALARIGQAGVKRILVDKRVLAVLALTAIVFFVRDAASSPYEEPWEWGKRDVSDIA
;
A
#
# COMPACT_ATOMS: atom_id res chain seq x y z
N GLU A 1 25.19 5.71 12.75
CA GLU A 1 23.86 5.72 12.10
C GLU A 1 23.20 7.09 12.30
N ARG A 2 22.66 7.68 11.21
CA ARG A 2 22.05 9.03 11.22
C ARG A 2 20.56 8.95 11.60
N TRP A 3 20.27 8.63 12.85
CA TRP A 3 18.88 8.46 13.32
C TRP A 3 18.04 9.74 13.25
N TRP A 4 18.66 10.90 13.34
CA TRP A 4 17.96 12.17 13.10
C TRP A 4 17.38 12.27 11.69
N ALA A 5 18.08 11.75 10.67
CA ALA A 5 17.57 11.71 9.30
C ALA A 5 16.38 10.75 9.17
N VAL A 6 16.46 9.58 9.82
CA VAL A 6 15.31 8.64 9.88
C VAL A 6 14.10 9.32 10.53
N ALA A 7 14.29 10.01 11.65
CA ALA A 7 13.21 10.73 12.32
C ALA A 7 12.60 11.83 11.43
N ALA A 8 13.45 12.60 10.72
CA ALA A 8 12.98 13.62 9.80
C ALA A 8 12.15 13.03 8.64
N PHE A 9 12.63 11.94 8.03
CA PHE A 9 11.87 11.26 6.97
C PHE A 9 10.56 10.66 7.48
N LEU A 10 10.55 10.07 8.67
CA LEU A 10 9.32 9.55 9.28
C LEU A 10 8.29 10.66 9.51
N LEU A 11 8.71 11.85 9.97
CA LEU A 11 7.83 12.99 10.13
C LEU A 11 7.22 13.44 8.79
N ILE A 12 8.03 13.50 7.73
CA ILE A 12 7.55 13.84 6.39
C ILE A 12 6.51 12.80 5.91
N VAL A 13 6.81 11.52 6.06
CA VAL A 13 5.90 10.43 5.66
C VAL A 13 4.59 10.50 6.42
N LEU A 14 4.63 10.65 7.75
CA LEU A 14 3.45 10.73 8.59
C LEU A 14 2.61 11.99 8.30
N SER A 15 3.24 13.11 7.94
CA SER A 15 2.52 14.33 7.57
C SER A 15 1.83 14.25 6.20
N ALA A 16 2.28 13.35 5.32
CA ALA A 16 1.70 13.22 3.99
C ALA A 16 0.32 12.55 4.02
N ARG A 17 0.17 11.47 4.81
CA ARG A 17 -1.09 10.71 4.91
C ARG A 17 -1.19 9.99 6.26
N SER A 18 -2.39 9.98 6.82
CA SER A 18 -2.67 9.36 8.14
C SER A 18 -2.49 7.84 8.17
N ASP A 19 -2.86 7.16 7.10
CA ASP A 19 -2.80 5.71 6.97
C ASP A 19 -1.36 5.16 6.84
N LEU A 20 -0.40 5.99 6.38
CA LEU A 20 1.02 5.62 6.37
C LEU A 20 1.58 5.34 7.78
N GLY A 21 0.88 5.75 8.83
CA GLY A 21 1.17 5.33 10.19
C GLY A 21 1.23 3.81 10.36
N LEU A 22 0.39 3.04 9.64
CA LEU A 22 0.43 1.58 9.64
C LEU A 22 1.73 1.03 9.04
N ALA A 23 2.19 1.60 7.93
CA ALA A 23 3.46 1.20 7.31
C ALA A 23 4.66 1.55 8.22
N VAL A 24 4.62 2.71 8.88
CA VAL A 24 5.65 3.11 9.86
C VAL A 24 5.64 2.18 11.07
N ALA A 25 4.46 1.79 11.57
CA ALA A 25 4.35 0.84 12.67
C ALA A 25 4.95 -0.53 12.29
N ALA A 26 4.63 -1.03 11.11
CA ALA A 26 5.19 -2.30 10.60
C ALA A 26 6.70 -2.22 10.36
N LEU A 27 7.22 -1.08 9.88
CA LEU A 27 8.66 -0.84 9.77
C LEU A 27 9.34 -0.91 11.15
N GLY A 28 8.69 -0.40 12.19
CA GLY A 28 9.15 -0.54 13.57
C GLY A 28 9.26 -2.00 14.01
N VAL A 29 8.28 -2.84 13.65
CA VAL A 29 8.33 -4.29 13.89
C VAL A 29 9.52 -4.93 13.16
N VAL A 30 9.78 -4.57 11.91
CA VAL A 30 10.96 -5.05 11.18
C VAL A 30 12.25 -4.68 11.90
N PHE A 31 12.36 -3.46 12.45
CA PHE A 31 13.52 -3.05 13.23
C PHE A 31 13.68 -3.85 14.52
N ILE A 32 12.58 -4.23 15.18
CA ILE A 32 12.62 -5.11 16.35
C ILE A 32 13.22 -6.47 15.97
N LEU A 33 12.75 -7.04 14.88
CA LEU A 33 13.24 -8.34 14.36
C LEU A 33 14.71 -8.28 13.89
N GLU A 34 15.23 -7.09 13.58
CA GLU A 34 16.64 -6.84 13.22
C GLU A 34 17.53 -6.50 14.43
N GLU A 35 17.15 -6.87 15.64
CA GLU A 35 17.88 -6.62 16.90
C GLU A 35 17.99 -5.15 17.31
N LYS A 36 17.26 -4.25 16.69
CA LYS A 36 17.17 -2.83 17.06
C LYS A 36 15.99 -2.55 18.00
N GLN A 37 15.76 -3.42 18.96
CA GLN A 37 14.52 -3.54 19.74
C GLN A 37 14.01 -2.20 20.28
N ARG A 38 14.81 -1.42 21.02
CA ARG A 38 14.34 -0.15 21.62
C ARG A 38 13.88 0.86 20.58
N LYS A 39 14.63 1.01 19.50
CA LYS A 39 14.31 1.95 18.43
C LYS A 39 13.15 1.45 17.57
N GLY A 40 13.09 0.15 17.34
CA GLY A 40 11.97 -0.49 16.67
C GLY A 40 10.66 -0.30 17.42
N VAL A 41 10.65 -0.53 18.72
CA VAL A 41 9.45 -0.29 19.58
C VAL A 41 9.02 1.17 19.50
N LEU A 42 9.97 2.12 19.56
CA LEU A 42 9.65 3.55 19.44
C LEU A 42 9.01 3.88 18.09
N VAL A 43 9.59 3.39 16.99
CA VAL A 43 9.06 3.63 15.63
C VAL A 43 7.67 2.99 15.48
N ALA A 44 7.49 1.76 15.96
CA ALA A 44 6.21 1.08 15.93
C ALA A 44 5.14 1.83 16.75
N ALA A 45 5.49 2.27 17.95
CA ALA A 45 4.58 3.03 18.80
C ALA A 45 4.20 4.39 18.20
N ILE A 46 5.15 5.12 17.61
CA ILE A 46 4.89 6.39 16.92
C ILE A 46 3.95 6.16 15.74
N GLY A 47 4.23 5.18 14.88
CA GLY A 47 3.40 4.90 13.70
C GLY A 47 1.97 4.51 14.08
N LEU A 48 1.83 3.60 15.02
CA LEU A 48 0.52 3.14 15.48
C LEU A 48 -0.25 4.27 16.19
N SER A 49 0.39 5.01 17.10
CA SER A 49 -0.24 6.12 17.79
C SER A 49 -0.68 7.20 16.80
N TRP A 50 0.14 7.51 15.80
CA TRP A 50 -0.21 8.46 14.75
C TRP A 50 -1.47 8.04 14.01
N PHE A 51 -1.52 6.79 13.56
CA PHE A 51 -2.69 6.26 12.86
C PHE A 51 -3.94 6.34 13.75
N LEU A 52 -3.86 5.89 14.99
CA LEU A 52 -5.00 5.91 15.92
C LEU A 52 -5.47 7.34 16.23
N VAL A 53 -4.55 8.25 16.52
CA VAL A 53 -4.90 9.65 16.80
C VAL A 53 -5.54 10.31 15.58
N MET A 54 -5.01 10.07 14.39
CA MET A 54 -5.60 10.61 13.16
C MET A 54 -6.98 10.01 12.89
N ALA A 55 -7.14 8.69 12.99
CA ALA A 55 -8.40 8.01 12.68
C ALA A 55 -9.51 8.29 13.70
N PHE A 56 -9.18 8.39 15.00
CA PHE A 56 -10.19 8.47 16.06
C PHE A 56 -10.35 9.86 16.67
N VAL A 57 -9.39 10.76 16.48
CA VAL A 57 -9.42 12.09 17.12
C VAL A 57 -9.42 13.20 16.07
N VAL A 58 -8.36 13.27 15.23
CA VAL A 58 -8.14 14.43 14.36
C VAL A 58 -9.15 14.47 13.21
N GLN A 59 -9.30 13.37 12.50
CA GLN A 59 -10.19 13.34 11.33
C GLN A 59 -11.67 13.45 11.69
N PRO A 60 -12.18 12.79 12.74
CA PRO A 60 -13.53 13.04 13.23
C PRO A 60 -13.76 14.49 13.68
N ALA A 61 -12.76 15.11 14.34
CA ALA A 61 -12.86 16.51 14.78
C ALA A 61 -12.94 17.53 13.62
N ILE A 62 -12.28 17.23 12.49
CA ILE A 62 -12.26 18.09 11.29
C ILE A 62 -13.40 17.70 10.33
N GLY A 63 -13.76 16.44 10.24
CA GLY A 63 -14.68 15.84 9.27
C GLY A 63 -16.13 15.73 9.72
N ASN A 64 -16.67 16.67 10.49
CA ASN A 64 -18.07 16.64 10.98
C ASN A 64 -18.43 15.41 11.82
N GLY A 65 -17.49 14.86 12.57
CA GLY A 65 -17.74 13.77 13.51
C GLY A 65 -17.42 12.37 13.00
N GLU A 66 -17.06 12.20 11.74
CA GLU A 66 -16.75 10.88 11.16
C GLU A 66 -15.41 10.88 10.42
N TYR A 67 -14.76 9.71 10.43
CA TYR A 67 -13.59 9.46 9.59
C TYR A 67 -14.03 9.43 8.11
N PRO A 68 -13.40 10.23 7.20
CA PRO A 68 -13.86 10.36 5.81
C PRO A 68 -13.97 9.05 5.04
N HIS A 69 -13.10 8.08 5.35
CA HIS A 69 -13.09 6.77 4.70
C HIS A 69 -13.92 5.71 5.45
N LEU A 70 -14.70 6.11 6.45
CA LEU A 70 -15.49 5.17 7.26
C LEU A 70 -16.51 4.40 6.44
N LYS A 71 -17.03 5.03 5.39
CA LYS A 71 -18.00 4.41 4.48
C LYS A 71 -17.45 3.14 3.82
N SER A 72 -16.16 3.09 3.56
CA SER A 72 -15.48 1.90 2.98
C SER A 72 -15.41 0.71 3.95
N PHE A 73 -15.78 0.90 5.21
CA PHE A 73 -15.80 -0.12 6.25
C PHE A 73 -17.19 -0.32 6.84
N ALA A 74 -18.23 0.19 6.20
CA ALA A 74 -19.61 0.17 6.73
C ALA A 74 -20.14 -1.25 6.97
N SER A 75 -19.63 -2.25 6.24
CA SER A 75 -19.95 -3.67 6.44
C SER A 75 -19.54 -4.20 7.82
N TYR A 76 -18.53 -3.61 8.44
CA TYR A 76 -18.02 -4.02 9.76
C TYR A 76 -18.67 -3.31 10.94
N GLY A 77 -19.40 -2.20 10.72
CA GLY A 77 -20.12 -1.51 11.78
C GLY A 77 -20.31 -0.01 11.52
N ALA A 78 -21.06 0.62 12.41
CA ALA A 78 -21.33 2.06 12.35
C ALA A 78 -20.34 2.84 13.21
N GLY A 79 -19.76 3.92 12.64
CA GLY A 79 -18.79 4.76 13.33
C GLY A 79 -17.43 4.09 13.54
N SER A 80 -16.40 4.88 13.84
CA SER A 80 -15.01 4.39 13.96
C SER A 80 -14.84 3.27 15.00
N PHE A 81 -15.54 3.36 16.13
CA PHE A 81 -15.49 2.32 17.17
C PHE A 81 -16.29 1.07 16.79
N GLY A 82 -17.44 1.22 16.07
CA GLY A 82 -18.22 0.09 15.58
C GLY A 82 -17.43 -0.74 14.56
N VAL A 83 -16.76 -0.09 13.62
CA VAL A 83 -15.87 -0.73 12.66
C VAL A 83 -14.71 -1.46 13.36
N LEU A 84 -14.04 -0.82 14.31
CA LEU A 84 -12.95 -1.46 15.06
C LEU A 84 -13.44 -2.70 15.81
N PHE A 85 -14.61 -2.59 16.45
CA PHE A 85 -15.21 -3.72 17.16
C PHE A 85 -15.61 -4.84 16.19
N GLY A 86 -16.20 -4.52 15.04
CA GLY A 86 -16.55 -5.49 14.02
C GLY A 86 -15.33 -6.25 13.48
N LEU A 87 -14.25 -5.54 13.14
CA LEU A 87 -13.00 -6.15 12.69
C LEU A 87 -12.38 -7.12 13.72
N ILE A 88 -12.54 -6.83 15.01
CA ILE A 88 -12.01 -7.69 16.09
C ILE A 88 -12.97 -8.85 16.39
N SER A 89 -14.28 -8.61 16.31
CA SER A 89 -15.29 -9.59 16.72
C SER A 89 -15.53 -10.68 15.68
N ASP A 90 -15.32 -10.36 14.39
CA ASP A 90 -15.47 -11.33 13.29
C ASP A 90 -14.20 -11.42 12.42
N PRO A 91 -13.13 -12.02 12.93
CA PRO A 91 -11.89 -12.18 12.17
C PRO A 91 -12.04 -13.10 10.95
N PHE A 92 -13.06 -13.97 10.92
CA PHE A 92 -13.28 -14.87 9.78
C PHE A 92 -13.87 -14.12 8.59
N SER A 93 -14.78 -13.16 8.82
CA SER A 93 -15.26 -12.26 7.77
C SER A 93 -14.12 -11.44 7.19
N VAL A 94 -13.28 -10.84 8.06
CA VAL A 94 -12.10 -10.08 7.64
C VAL A 94 -11.14 -10.93 6.78
N LEU A 95 -10.89 -12.18 7.19
CA LEU A 95 -10.09 -13.10 6.39
C LEU A 95 -10.78 -13.45 5.07
N GLY A 96 -12.10 -13.60 5.06
CA GLY A 96 -12.88 -13.82 3.84
C GLY A 96 -12.62 -12.72 2.82
N ASP A 97 -12.79 -11.46 3.22
CA ASP A 97 -12.61 -10.29 2.36
C ASP A 97 -11.15 -10.14 1.88
N LEU A 98 -10.17 -10.46 2.73
CA LEU A 98 -8.76 -10.45 2.33
C LEU A 98 -8.42 -11.50 1.26
N PHE A 99 -9.18 -12.61 1.19
CA PHE A 99 -8.99 -13.70 0.24
C PHE A 99 -10.07 -13.75 -0.85
N GLU A 100 -10.85 -12.69 -1.01
CA GLU A 100 -11.74 -12.53 -2.14
C GLU A 100 -10.98 -12.48 -3.47
N ARG A 101 -11.69 -12.75 -4.56
CA ARG A 101 -11.13 -12.76 -5.90
C ARG A 101 -10.52 -11.42 -6.26
N GLU A 102 -11.20 -10.34 -5.94
CA GLU A 102 -10.83 -8.95 -6.21
C GLU A 102 -9.53 -8.59 -5.47
N SER A 103 -9.43 -8.97 -4.21
CA SER A 103 -8.23 -8.80 -3.39
C SER A 103 -7.03 -9.53 -3.97
N PHE A 104 -7.25 -10.76 -4.44
CA PHE A 104 -6.19 -11.53 -5.10
C PHE A 104 -5.77 -10.90 -6.43
N GLU A 105 -6.73 -10.42 -7.24
CA GLU A 105 -6.46 -9.74 -8.49
C GLU A 105 -5.63 -8.47 -8.27
N LYS A 106 -5.97 -7.66 -7.27
CA LYS A 106 -5.20 -6.48 -6.91
C LYS A 106 -3.75 -6.81 -6.53
N VAL A 107 -3.55 -7.81 -5.67
CA VAL A 107 -2.20 -8.24 -5.30
C VAL A 107 -1.43 -8.74 -6.53
N LEU A 108 -2.09 -9.50 -7.41
CA LEU A 108 -1.49 -9.97 -8.65
C LEU A 108 -1.04 -8.80 -9.53
N LEU A 109 -1.94 -7.83 -9.76
CA LEU A 109 -1.65 -6.65 -10.57
C LEU A 109 -0.53 -5.79 -9.99
N LEU A 110 -0.39 -5.76 -8.67
CA LEU A 110 0.67 -5.04 -7.99
C LEU A 110 2.07 -5.66 -8.21
N VAL A 111 2.16 -7.00 -8.26
CA VAL A 111 3.46 -7.70 -8.34
C VAL A 111 3.80 -8.24 -9.74
N ALA A 112 2.80 -8.46 -10.60
CA ALA A 112 3.00 -9.01 -11.93
C ALA A 112 3.82 -8.08 -12.86
N PRO A 113 3.65 -6.74 -12.85
CA PRO A 113 4.44 -5.84 -13.69
C PRO A 113 5.95 -5.93 -13.44
N VAL A 114 6.35 -6.32 -12.24
CA VAL A 114 7.74 -6.53 -11.83
C VAL A 114 8.12 -8.01 -11.76
N LEU A 115 7.41 -8.87 -12.52
CA LEU A 115 7.69 -10.31 -12.68
C LEU A 115 7.76 -11.08 -11.34
N PHE A 116 6.91 -10.74 -10.38
CA PHE A 116 6.88 -11.35 -9.06
C PHE A 116 8.21 -11.29 -8.27
N LEU A 117 9.16 -10.49 -8.72
CA LEU A 117 10.45 -10.29 -8.05
C LEU A 117 10.33 -9.91 -6.56
N PRO A 118 9.36 -9.07 -6.15
CA PRO A 118 9.19 -8.73 -4.73
C PRO A 118 9.00 -9.93 -3.83
N LEU A 119 8.37 -11.01 -4.32
CA LEU A 119 8.12 -12.23 -3.54
C LEU A 119 9.42 -12.98 -3.18
N VAL A 120 10.51 -12.79 -3.92
CA VAL A 120 11.83 -13.34 -3.59
C VAL A 120 12.41 -12.68 -2.33
N ARG A 121 11.95 -11.48 -2.00
CA ARG A 121 12.43 -10.67 -0.88
C ARG A 121 11.28 -10.07 -0.07
N MET A 122 10.33 -10.89 0.33
CA MET A 122 9.12 -10.52 1.08
C MET A 122 9.40 -9.70 2.34
N ARG A 123 10.61 -9.83 2.92
CA ARG A 123 11.03 -9.00 4.05
C ARG A 123 10.92 -7.50 3.78
N TYR A 124 11.17 -7.06 2.54
CA TYR A 124 11.07 -5.65 2.17
C TYR A 124 9.62 -5.23 1.85
N LEU A 125 8.71 -6.20 1.69
CA LEU A 125 7.27 -5.96 1.61
C LEU A 125 6.62 -5.88 2.99
N SER A 126 7.22 -6.50 4.02
CA SER A 126 6.59 -6.60 5.34
C SER A 126 6.15 -5.26 5.94
N PRO A 127 6.84 -4.10 5.72
CA PRO A 127 6.36 -2.82 6.22
C PRO A 127 5.03 -2.36 5.61
N VAL A 128 4.72 -2.82 4.40
CA VAL A 128 3.52 -2.38 3.69
C VAL A 128 2.35 -3.38 3.80
N LEU A 129 2.58 -4.59 4.30
CA LEU A 129 1.53 -5.61 4.43
C LEU A 129 0.31 -5.16 5.26
N PRO A 130 0.45 -4.50 6.43
CA PRO A 130 -0.71 -4.03 7.17
C PRO A 130 -1.50 -2.94 6.42
N LEU A 131 -0.79 -2.07 5.69
CA LEU A 131 -1.42 -1.06 4.86
C LEU A 131 -2.15 -1.68 3.66
N LEU A 132 -1.55 -2.67 3.02
CA LEU A 132 -2.20 -3.45 1.97
C LEU A 132 -3.46 -4.14 2.49
N GLY A 133 -3.37 -4.84 3.62
CA GLY A 133 -4.53 -5.47 4.25
C GLY A 133 -5.65 -4.47 4.56
N PHE A 134 -5.29 -3.30 5.09
CA PHE A 134 -6.24 -2.22 5.34
C PHE A 134 -6.98 -1.76 4.07
N TYR A 135 -6.27 -1.64 2.95
CA TYR A 135 -6.89 -1.25 1.68
C TYR A 135 -7.74 -2.37 1.07
N LEU A 136 -7.29 -3.62 1.15
CA LEU A 136 -8.07 -4.75 0.64
C LEU A 136 -9.41 -4.88 1.35
N ILE A 137 -9.43 -4.74 2.66
CA ILE A 137 -10.66 -4.75 3.46
C ILE A 137 -11.57 -3.56 3.09
N ALA A 138 -11.00 -2.36 2.93
CA ALA A 138 -11.75 -1.18 2.56
C ALA A 138 -12.33 -1.27 1.15
N GLU A 139 -11.61 -1.86 0.22
CA GLU A 139 -12.03 -2.01 -1.17
C GLU A 139 -13.08 -3.10 -1.36
N ALA A 140 -12.95 -4.22 -0.67
CA ALA A 140 -13.98 -5.25 -0.63
C ALA A 140 -15.34 -4.69 -0.21
N ALA A 141 -15.33 -3.71 0.72
CA ALA A 141 -16.55 -3.03 1.15
C ALA A 141 -17.11 -2.02 0.13
N THR A 142 -16.32 -1.55 -0.83
CA THR A 142 -16.70 -0.46 -1.76
C THR A 142 -16.70 -0.84 -3.24
N ASP A 143 -16.36 -2.07 -3.61
CA ASP A 143 -16.18 -2.53 -4.99
C ASP A 143 -15.20 -1.69 -5.83
N ASN A 144 -14.35 -0.89 -5.19
CA ASN A 144 -13.41 0.01 -5.83
C ASN A 144 -11.99 -0.58 -5.83
N LEU A 145 -11.67 -1.36 -6.87
CA LEU A 145 -10.36 -2.02 -7.04
C LEU A 145 -9.17 -1.06 -7.24
N TYR A 146 -9.40 0.13 -7.78
CA TYR A 146 -8.34 1.05 -8.16
C TYR A 146 -8.45 2.40 -7.47
N ASN A 147 -7.54 2.67 -6.54
CA ASN A 147 -7.32 4.01 -6.03
C ASN A 147 -5.83 4.40 -6.19
N PRO A 148 -5.47 5.09 -7.30
CA PRO A 148 -4.08 5.40 -7.61
C PRO A 148 -3.36 6.16 -6.49
N GLN A 149 -4.08 6.95 -5.70
CA GLN A 149 -3.48 7.68 -4.58
C GLN A 149 -3.06 6.77 -3.42
N GLN A 150 -3.76 5.64 -3.24
CA GLN A 150 -3.44 4.65 -2.21
C GLN A 150 -2.30 3.73 -2.67
N ASP A 151 -2.30 3.37 -3.94
CA ASP A 151 -1.35 2.40 -4.50
C ASP A 151 0.09 2.92 -4.58
N VAL A 152 0.31 4.23 -4.64
CA VAL A 152 1.67 4.83 -4.68
C VAL A 152 2.54 4.35 -3.52
N ALA A 153 2.00 4.27 -2.30
CA ALA A 153 2.73 3.79 -1.13
C ALA A 153 3.09 2.30 -1.28
N LEU A 154 2.14 1.47 -1.76
CA LEU A 154 2.35 0.05 -2.00
C LEU A 154 3.42 -0.17 -3.07
N LEU A 155 3.30 0.51 -4.21
CA LEU A 155 4.25 0.42 -5.33
C LEU A 155 5.67 0.77 -4.91
N THR A 156 5.86 1.76 -4.05
CA THR A 156 7.19 2.11 -3.55
C THR A 156 7.88 0.91 -2.89
N PHE A 157 7.21 0.19 -2.01
CA PHE A 157 7.77 -0.99 -1.35
C PHE A 157 7.92 -2.19 -2.30
N VAL A 158 7.01 -2.34 -3.25
CA VAL A 158 7.10 -3.34 -4.32
C VAL A 158 8.37 -3.13 -5.15
N PHE A 159 8.66 -1.90 -5.58
CA PHE A 159 9.89 -1.58 -6.31
C PHE A 159 11.14 -1.78 -5.47
N ILE A 160 11.14 -1.36 -4.21
CA ILE A 160 12.27 -1.59 -3.30
C ILE A 160 12.55 -3.09 -3.17
N ALA A 161 11.52 -3.90 -2.92
CA ALA A 161 11.66 -5.35 -2.80
C ALA A 161 12.16 -5.99 -4.11
N ALA A 162 11.67 -5.54 -5.26
CA ALA A 162 12.13 -6.00 -6.58
C ALA A 162 13.61 -5.66 -6.81
N LEU A 163 14.06 -4.44 -6.48
CA LEU A 163 15.47 -4.06 -6.59
C LEU A 163 16.38 -4.93 -5.72
N TYR A 164 15.99 -5.18 -4.46
CA TYR A 164 16.75 -6.06 -3.57
C TYR A 164 16.71 -7.54 -4.03
N ALA A 165 15.63 -7.98 -4.65
CA ALA A 165 15.55 -9.30 -5.27
C ALA A 165 16.52 -9.42 -6.45
N LEU A 166 16.54 -8.44 -7.35
CA LEU A 166 17.48 -8.37 -8.46
C LEU A 166 18.95 -8.33 -7.97
N ALA A 167 19.24 -7.52 -6.95
CA ALA A 167 20.58 -7.45 -6.37
C ALA A 167 21.05 -8.80 -5.81
N ARG A 168 20.14 -9.55 -5.16
CA ARG A 168 20.45 -10.89 -4.65
C ARG A 168 20.69 -11.90 -5.77
N ILE A 169 19.83 -11.91 -6.78
CA ILE A 169 19.96 -12.76 -7.94
C ILE A 169 21.30 -12.44 -8.65
N GLY A 170 21.68 -11.17 -8.74
CA GLY A 170 22.95 -10.71 -9.31
C GLY A 170 24.18 -11.19 -8.53
N GLN A 171 24.10 -11.24 -7.20
CA GLN A 171 25.21 -11.72 -6.34
C GLN A 171 25.42 -13.22 -6.44
N ALA A 172 24.41 -14.01 -6.78
CA ALA A 172 24.49 -15.47 -6.94
C ALA A 172 25.18 -15.93 -8.23
N GLY A 173 26.07 -15.10 -8.80
CA GLY A 173 26.78 -15.41 -10.04
C GLY A 173 26.14 -14.85 -11.30
N VAL A 174 25.07 -14.10 -11.16
CA VAL A 174 24.21 -13.61 -12.24
C VAL A 174 24.50 -12.14 -12.58
N LYS A 175 25.75 -11.67 -12.47
CA LYS A 175 26.14 -10.41 -13.13
C LYS A 175 25.70 -10.37 -14.62
N ARG A 176 25.56 -11.55 -15.23
CA ARG A 176 25.07 -11.68 -16.60
C ARG A 176 23.57 -11.39 -16.76
N ILE A 177 22.70 -11.67 -15.78
CA ILE A 177 21.24 -11.44 -15.92
C ILE A 177 20.89 -9.96 -15.86
N LEU A 178 21.53 -9.18 -14.97
CA LEU A 178 21.28 -7.73 -14.91
C LEU A 178 21.83 -6.98 -16.13
N VAL A 179 22.75 -7.60 -16.87
CA VAL A 179 23.31 -7.07 -18.11
C VAL A 179 22.72 -7.78 -19.35
N ASP A 180 21.96 -8.85 -19.15
CA ASP A 180 21.30 -9.54 -20.24
C ASP A 180 20.16 -8.67 -20.80
N LYS A 181 20.37 -8.16 -21.99
CA LYS A 181 19.39 -7.33 -22.71
C LYS A 181 18.02 -8.02 -22.84
N ARG A 182 17.98 -9.35 -22.80
CA ARG A 182 16.73 -10.12 -22.87
C ARG A 182 15.90 -9.96 -21.59
N VAL A 183 16.53 -10.01 -20.40
CA VAL A 183 15.82 -9.80 -19.12
C VAL A 183 15.31 -8.37 -19.02
N LEU A 184 16.13 -7.39 -19.40
CA LEU A 184 15.70 -6.00 -19.47
C LEU A 184 14.56 -5.80 -20.46
N ALA A 185 14.62 -6.45 -21.63
CA ALA A 185 13.57 -6.40 -22.63
C ALA A 185 12.25 -7.02 -22.11
N VAL A 186 12.31 -8.17 -21.40
CA VAL A 186 11.12 -8.79 -20.81
C VAL A 186 10.53 -7.90 -19.73
N LEU A 187 11.34 -7.32 -18.83
CA LEU A 187 10.87 -6.38 -17.81
C LEU A 187 10.23 -5.14 -18.43
N ALA A 188 10.88 -4.56 -19.44
CA ALA A 188 10.35 -3.39 -20.14
C ALA A 188 9.04 -3.73 -20.87
N LEU A 189 8.99 -4.86 -21.56
CA LEU A 189 7.78 -5.32 -22.25
C LEU A 189 6.63 -5.56 -21.27
N THR A 190 6.89 -6.23 -20.16
CA THR A 190 5.89 -6.48 -19.11
C THR A 190 5.37 -5.16 -18.53
N ALA A 191 6.27 -4.23 -18.21
CA ALA A 191 5.90 -2.91 -17.70
C ALA A 191 5.06 -2.13 -18.74
N ILE A 192 5.42 -2.18 -20.04
CA ILE A 192 4.66 -1.53 -21.11
C ILE A 192 3.27 -2.17 -21.24
N VAL A 193 3.17 -3.49 -21.23
CA VAL A 193 1.88 -4.19 -21.35
C VAL A 193 0.94 -3.80 -20.22
N PHE A 194 1.42 -3.81 -18.98
CA PHE A 194 0.61 -3.38 -17.83
C PHE A 194 0.30 -1.88 -17.86
N PHE A 195 1.26 -1.05 -18.28
CA PHE A 195 1.00 0.38 -18.46
C PHE A 195 -0.09 0.63 -19.51
N VAL A 196 -0.04 -0.05 -20.63
CA VAL A 196 -1.03 0.09 -21.71
C VAL A 196 -2.39 -0.42 -21.26
N ARG A 197 -2.43 -1.49 -20.46
CA ARG A 197 -3.67 -2.06 -19.94
C ARG A 197 -4.30 -1.20 -18.84
N ASP A 198 -3.53 -0.77 -17.84
CA ASP A 198 -4.06 -0.30 -16.56
C ASP A 198 -3.75 1.19 -16.27
N ALA A 199 -3.00 1.88 -17.13
CA ALA A 199 -2.72 3.29 -16.90
C ALA A 199 -3.96 4.16 -17.16
N ALA A 200 -4.21 5.10 -16.29
CA ALA A 200 -5.29 6.09 -16.46
C ALA A 200 -5.21 6.91 -17.74
N SER A 201 -4.03 6.89 -18.39
CA SER A 201 -3.79 7.48 -19.72
C SER A 201 -3.89 6.48 -20.87
N SER A 202 -4.25 5.23 -20.57
CA SER A 202 -4.36 4.20 -21.61
C SER A 202 -5.59 4.43 -22.47
N PRO A 203 -5.44 4.45 -23.82
CA PRO A 203 -6.59 4.61 -24.71
C PRO A 203 -7.45 3.34 -24.81
N TYR A 204 -7.12 2.27 -24.08
CA TYR A 204 -7.74 0.96 -24.24
C TYR A 204 -8.82 0.62 -23.20
N GLU A 205 -8.84 1.26 -22.04
CA GLU A 205 -9.89 1.00 -21.03
C GLU A 205 -11.12 1.88 -21.19
N GLU A 206 -10.93 3.16 -21.48
CA GLU A 206 -12.03 4.05 -21.90
C GLU A 206 -11.46 5.03 -22.92
N PRO A 207 -12.15 5.31 -24.05
CA PRO A 207 -11.75 6.40 -24.90
C PRO A 207 -11.70 7.65 -24.05
N TRP A 208 -10.53 8.22 -23.89
CA TRP A 208 -10.31 9.39 -23.07
C TRP A 208 -11.28 10.48 -23.54
N GLU A 209 -12.31 10.72 -22.76
CA GLU A 209 -13.29 11.78 -23.00
C GLU A 209 -12.66 13.17 -22.73
N TRP A 210 -11.62 13.48 -23.49
CA TRP A 210 -11.10 14.82 -23.58
C TRP A 210 -12.16 15.69 -24.27
N GLY A 211 -13.00 16.35 -23.47
CA GLY A 211 -13.97 17.29 -23.97
C GLY A 211 -15.38 17.19 -23.43
N LYS A 212 -15.70 16.15 -22.67
CA LYS A 212 -17.00 16.02 -22.04
C LYS A 212 -17.00 16.26 -20.52
N ARG A 213 -16.17 17.17 -20.03
CA ARG A 213 -16.50 17.79 -18.76
C ARG A 213 -17.63 18.77 -19.04
N ASP A 214 -18.83 18.32 -18.76
CA ASP A 214 -19.97 19.20 -18.72
C ASP A 214 -19.69 20.28 -17.67
N VAL A 215 -19.63 21.54 -18.09
CA VAL A 215 -19.33 22.68 -17.22
C VAL A 215 -20.46 22.90 -16.20
N SER A 216 -21.56 22.15 -16.34
CA SER A 216 -22.70 22.11 -15.42
C SER A 216 -22.39 21.49 -14.06
N ASP A 217 -21.31 20.69 -13.93
CA ASP A 217 -20.93 20.05 -12.65
C ASP A 217 -20.02 20.95 -11.76
N ILE A 218 -19.78 22.21 -12.18
CA ILE A 218 -18.93 23.16 -11.44
C ILE A 218 -19.76 24.33 -10.86
N ALA A 219 -21.08 24.27 -10.95
CA ALA A 219 -21.97 25.31 -10.42
C ALA A 219 -22.54 24.93 -9.05
#